data_4b8b0e37d6ccd62aea9ffbf115c3f2d3
#
_entry.id   4b8b0e37d6ccd62aea9ffbf115c3f2d3
#
_cell.length_a   1.000
_cell.length_b   1.000
_cell.length_c   1.000
_cell.angle_alpha   90.00
_cell.angle_beta   90.00
_cell.angle_gamma   90.00
#
_symmetry.space_group_name_H-M   'P 1'
#
loop_
_entity.id
_entity.type
_entity.pdbx_description
1 polymer ?
#
loop_
_entity_poly.entity_id
_entity_poly.type
_entity_poly.pdbx_seq_one_letter_code
_entity_poly.pdbx_strand_id
1 'polypeptide(L)'
;MKLNANRIRPVALCAGLLLASGLLVSCGGGGTQANTFVAKRVIAFGDESSVINASDGSKYTVNAVLTSDNTKFDCASNPIWVQSVAAQYGLVFPQCKGDVPAPASRIWATNHATVSDLATQIANQANDGGFAADDLVTVLIGANDIVAQFNTYPDVPESQLISNLKDAGATLALQVNSLAERGAKVLVSTTPDFGRAPIAGDRSSGSTNINPGVLTRLSAAFNAGLLSGLNNDGRKIGLVLLDDYLKSVDASRSAGGGPFVNTTLGACLATALPPACTTLTLGTDAAAIPPPTVVSTANGVTWLWADSIHLSAGGQSSLGSLAITRARNNPF
;
A
#
# COMPACT_ATOMS: atom_id res chain seq x y z
N MET A 1 -31.59 85.15 17.20
CA MET A 1 -30.43 85.99 17.53
C MET A 1 -29.21 85.09 17.33
N LYS A 2 -28.58 85.21 16.17
CA LYS A 2 -27.22 85.74 15.89
C LYS A 2 -26.19 85.05 16.85
N LEU A 3 -25.13 84.40 16.48
CA LEU A 3 -24.05 84.44 15.50
C LEU A 3 -23.07 83.38 15.95
N ASN A 4 -22.15 82.82 15.32
CA ASN A 4 -21.35 83.01 14.14
C ASN A 4 -20.32 81.87 14.09
N ALA A 5 -19.99 81.49 12.95
CA ALA A 5 -18.95 80.64 12.46
C ALA A 5 -17.55 80.83 13.12
N ASN A 6 -16.81 79.77 13.16
CA ASN A 6 -15.42 79.82 12.72
C ASN A 6 -14.92 78.51 12.11
N ARG A 7 -14.49 78.64 10.87
CA ARG A 7 -13.83 77.61 10.08
C ARG A 7 -12.37 77.46 10.57
N ILE A 8 -11.96 76.23 10.94
CA ILE A 8 -10.53 75.93 10.95
C ILE A 8 -10.31 74.67 10.06
N ARG A 9 -9.42 74.91 9.10
CA ARG A 9 -9.06 74.00 8.03
C ARG A 9 -8.29 72.75 8.55
N PRO A 10 -8.57 71.54 8.06
CA PRO A 10 -7.69 70.37 8.28
C PRO A 10 -6.74 70.23 7.09
N VAL A 11 -5.50 70.65 7.20
CA VAL A 11 -4.46 70.48 6.16
C VAL A 11 -3.18 69.78 6.71
N ALA A 12 -3.22 69.19 7.87
CA ALA A 12 -2.02 68.61 8.48
C ALA A 12 -2.10 67.12 8.84
N LEU A 13 -2.97 66.31 8.20
CA LEU A 13 -3.12 64.90 8.53
C LEU A 13 -2.87 63.91 7.39
N CYS A 14 -2.36 64.32 6.24
CA CYS A 14 -2.08 63.44 5.11
C CYS A 14 -0.61 63.07 4.87
N ALA A 15 0.33 63.62 5.68
CA ALA A 15 1.76 63.34 5.51
C ALA A 15 2.34 62.21 6.37
N GLY A 16 1.56 61.65 7.27
CA GLY A 16 2.01 60.58 8.22
C GLY A 16 1.71 59.15 7.79
N LEU A 17 0.86 58.91 6.78
CA LEU A 17 0.42 57.55 6.39
C LEU A 17 1.19 56.92 5.22
N LEU A 18 2.11 57.61 4.59
CA LEU A 18 2.88 57.10 3.43
C LEU A 18 4.24 56.52 3.77
N LEU A 19 4.67 56.54 5.03
CA LEU A 19 5.96 55.98 5.48
C LEU A 19 5.85 54.64 6.23
N ALA A 20 4.62 54.15 6.49
CA ALA A 20 4.41 52.84 7.15
C ALA A 20 4.14 51.67 6.21
N SER A 21 4.02 51.90 4.89
CA SER A 21 3.73 50.84 3.89
C SER A 21 4.96 50.25 3.22
N GLY A 22 6.17 50.64 3.61
CA GLY A 22 7.44 50.21 2.98
C GLY A 22 8.15 49.04 3.62
N LEU A 23 7.64 48.43 4.72
CA LEU A 23 8.33 47.37 5.48
C LEU A 23 7.64 46.00 5.45
N LEU A 24 6.65 45.77 4.60
CA LEU A 24 5.96 44.47 4.48
C LEU A 24 6.34 43.68 3.20
N VAL A 25 7.42 44.03 2.52
CA VAL A 25 7.91 43.32 1.33
C VAL A 25 9.28 42.67 1.66
N SER A 26 9.38 41.87 2.69
CA SER A 26 10.56 41.05 2.91
C SER A 26 10.24 39.80 3.75
N CYS A 27 9.30 38.99 3.29
CA CYS A 27 9.21 37.59 3.60
C CYS A 27 8.92 36.82 2.31
N GLY A 28 9.60 37.17 1.24
CA GLY A 28 9.80 36.30 0.10
C GLY A 28 10.96 35.35 0.46
N GLY A 29 10.70 34.38 1.32
CA GLY A 29 11.55 33.22 1.43
C GLY A 29 11.59 32.58 0.05
N GLY A 30 12.66 32.80 -0.72
CA GLY A 30 13.00 32.04 -1.91
C GLY A 30 13.31 30.60 -1.49
N GLY A 31 12.27 29.87 -1.10
CA GLY A 31 12.30 28.41 -1.10
C GLY A 31 12.57 28.02 -2.54
N THR A 32 13.72 27.45 -2.83
CA THR A 32 13.94 26.70 -4.06
C THR A 32 12.79 25.74 -4.17
N GLN A 33 11.93 25.98 -5.18
CA GLN A 33 10.82 25.10 -5.47
C GLN A 33 11.45 23.72 -5.72
N ALA A 34 11.31 22.79 -4.78
CA ALA A 34 11.84 21.47 -4.94
C ALA A 34 11.18 20.89 -6.19
N ASN A 35 11.98 20.51 -7.19
CA ASN A 35 11.45 19.85 -8.38
C ASN A 35 10.65 18.66 -7.94
N THR A 36 9.40 18.57 -8.38
CA THR A 36 8.54 17.43 -8.11
C THR A 36 9.23 16.16 -8.62
N PHE A 37 9.38 15.16 -7.77
CA PHE A 37 9.95 13.88 -8.15
C PHE A 37 9.10 13.22 -9.23
N VAL A 38 9.75 12.75 -10.28
CA VAL A 38 9.13 11.97 -11.37
C VAL A 38 9.94 10.69 -11.54
N ALA A 39 9.32 9.57 -11.19
CA ALA A 39 9.97 8.27 -11.36
C ALA A 39 10.19 7.96 -12.85
N LYS A 40 11.38 7.49 -13.20
CA LYS A 40 11.70 6.96 -14.53
C LYS A 40 11.69 5.44 -14.57
N ARG A 41 11.72 4.80 -13.41
CA ARG A 41 11.64 3.37 -13.23
C ARG A 41 10.96 3.06 -11.90
N VAL A 42 10.06 2.08 -11.89
CA VAL A 42 9.53 1.48 -10.65
C VAL A 42 10.16 0.11 -10.48
N ILE A 43 10.69 -0.16 -9.29
CA ILE A 43 11.30 -1.43 -8.92
C ILE A 43 10.49 -2.01 -7.76
N ALA A 44 9.81 -3.12 -8.00
CA ALA A 44 8.96 -3.77 -7.01
C ALA A 44 9.68 -4.94 -6.35
N PHE A 45 9.80 -4.87 -5.03
CA PHE A 45 10.27 -5.94 -4.16
C PHE A 45 9.15 -6.42 -3.24
N GLY A 46 9.30 -7.64 -2.74
CA GLY A 46 8.42 -8.17 -1.73
C GLY A 46 7.90 -9.57 -2.02
N ASP A 47 6.69 -9.83 -1.53
CA ASP A 47 5.98 -11.08 -1.67
C ASP A 47 5.02 -11.09 -2.88
N GLU A 48 4.16 -12.10 -2.95
CA GLU A 48 3.17 -12.32 -4.01
C GLU A 48 2.19 -11.17 -4.22
N SER A 49 1.99 -10.29 -3.22
CA SER A 49 1.15 -9.10 -3.35
C SER A 49 1.66 -8.12 -4.41
N SER A 50 2.93 -8.25 -4.80
CA SER A 50 3.63 -7.43 -5.79
C SER A 50 4.02 -8.21 -7.06
N VAL A 51 3.58 -9.46 -7.21
CA VAL A 51 3.94 -10.34 -8.34
C VAL A 51 2.96 -10.21 -9.49
N ILE A 52 3.50 -10.13 -10.72
CA ILE A 52 2.81 -10.41 -11.98
C ILE A 52 3.52 -11.59 -12.61
N ASN A 53 2.83 -12.69 -12.83
CA ASN A 53 3.42 -13.86 -13.44
C ASN A 53 3.82 -13.58 -14.91
N ALA A 54 5.08 -13.86 -15.22
CA ALA A 54 5.62 -13.55 -16.55
C ALA A 54 5.05 -14.45 -17.67
N SER A 55 4.54 -15.63 -17.31
CA SER A 55 4.01 -16.60 -18.26
C SER A 55 2.63 -16.25 -18.81
N ASP A 56 1.76 -15.66 -17.96
CA ASP A 56 0.34 -15.50 -18.29
C ASP A 56 -0.26 -14.16 -17.83
N GLY A 57 0.50 -13.34 -17.08
CA GLY A 57 0.03 -12.07 -16.55
C GLY A 57 -0.90 -12.17 -15.34
N SER A 58 -1.08 -13.36 -14.78
CA SER A 58 -1.89 -13.54 -13.57
C SER A 58 -1.25 -12.90 -12.34
N LYS A 59 -2.05 -12.54 -11.35
CA LYS A 59 -1.68 -11.80 -10.15
C LYS A 59 -2.37 -12.40 -8.93
N TYR A 60 -1.81 -12.20 -7.74
CA TYR A 60 -2.41 -12.66 -6.48
C TYR A 60 -3.51 -11.72 -6.01
N THR A 61 -4.61 -11.74 -6.77
CA THR A 61 -5.84 -10.98 -6.56
C THR A 61 -6.99 -11.61 -7.36
N VAL A 62 -8.14 -10.95 -7.45
CA VAL A 62 -9.18 -11.29 -8.43
C VAL A 62 -8.76 -10.75 -9.79
N ASN A 63 -8.32 -11.65 -10.67
CA ASN A 63 -7.88 -11.28 -12.02
C ASN A 63 -9.06 -10.99 -12.95
N ALA A 64 -8.91 -10.06 -13.88
CA ALA A 64 -9.77 -9.94 -15.03
C ALA A 64 -9.34 -10.95 -16.11
N VAL A 65 -10.29 -11.29 -17.00
CA VAL A 65 -10.05 -12.10 -18.18
C VAL A 65 -10.31 -11.28 -19.45
N LEU A 66 -9.67 -11.66 -20.56
CA LEU A 66 -9.90 -10.99 -21.82
C LEU A 66 -11.32 -11.22 -22.31
N THR A 67 -11.98 -10.19 -22.80
CA THR A 67 -13.32 -10.29 -23.38
C THR A 67 -13.37 -11.12 -24.67
N SER A 68 -12.24 -11.18 -25.38
CA SER A 68 -12.07 -11.99 -26.59
C SER A 68 -11.76 -13.46 -26.32
N ASP A 69 -11.22 -13.78 -25.12
CA ASP A 69 -10.85 -15.13 -24.72
C ASP A 69 -10.82 -15.21 -23.19
N ASN A 70 -11.92 -15.66 -22.60
CA ASN A 70 -12.08 -15.73 -21.14
C ASN A 70 -11.22 -16.81 -20.45
N THR A 71 -10.42 -17.55 -21.19
CA THR A 71 -9.39 -18.46 -20.67
C THR A 71 -8.04 -17.78 -20.42
N LYS A 72 -7.88 -16.52 -20.88
CA LYS A 72 -6.67 -15.74 -20.72
C LYS A 72 -6.87 -14.56 -19.79
N PHE A 73 -5.86 -14.29 -18.97
CA PHE A 73 -5.86 -13.15 -18.08
C PHE A 73 -5.69 -11.83 -18.85
N ASP A 74 -6.47 -10.83 -18.44
CA ASP A 74 -6.24 -9.44 -18.81
C ASP A 74 -5.32 -8.81 -17.75
N CYS A 75 -4.02 -8.82 -18.02
CA CYS A 75 -3.02 -8.31 -17.13
C CYS A 75 -3.18 -6.81 -16.82
N ALA A 76 -3.72 -6.02 -17.74
CA ALA A 76 -3.88 -4.57 -17.59
C ALA A 76 -5.06 -4.23 -16.67
N SER A 77 -6.12 -5.01 -16.72
CA SER A 77 -7.30 -4.83 -15.88
C SER A 77 -7.08 -5.37 -14.47
N ASN A 78 -7.82 -4.85 -13.50
CA ASN A 78 -7.65 -5.18 -12.09
C ASN A 78 -6.17 -5.06 -11.63
N PRO A 79 -5.54 -3.88 -11.79
CA PRO A 79 -4.13 -3.72 -11.48
C PRO A 79 -3.84 -3.97 -10.01
N ILE A 80 -2.71 -4.62 -9.71
CA ILE A 80 -2.17 -4.64 -8.35
C ILE A 80 -1.52 -3.29 -8.02
N TRP A 81 -1.29 -3.05 -6.75
CA TRP A 81 -0.84 -1.76 -6.22
C TRP A 81 0.42 -1.21 -6.91
N VAL A 82 1.41 -2.08 -7.21
CA VAL A 82 2.65 -1.67 -7.90
C VAL A 82 2.38 -1.23 -9.34
N GLN A 83 1.41 -1.84 -10.03
CA GLN A 83 0.97 -1.39 -11.37
C GLN A 83 0.33 -0.01 -11.29
N SER A 84 -0.51 0.23 -10.29
CA SER A 84 -1.14 1.55 -10.07
C SER A 84 -0.09 2.64 -9.79
N VAL A 85 0.93 2.33 -8.98
CA VAL A 85 2.06 3.23 -8.71
C VAL A 85 2.86 3.49 -10.00
N ALA A 86 3.18 2.47 -10.79
CA ALA A 86 3.90 2.63 -12.05
C ALA A 86 3.10 3.47 -13.06
N ALA A 87 1.82 3.20 -13.21
CA ALA A 87 0.91 3.93 -14.10
C ALA A 87 0.81 5.43 -13.76
N GLN A 88 0.93 5.81 -12.48
CA GLN A 88 0.98 7.22 -12.05
C GLN A 88 2.10 8.01 -12.74
N TYR A 89 3.17 7.34 -13.14
CA TYR A 89 4.32 7.92 -13.83
C TYR A 89 4.38 7.54 -15.32
N GLY A 90 3.31 6.96 -15.88
CA GLY A 90 3.28 6.48 -17.25
C GLY A 90 4.17 5.26 -17.52
N LEU A 91 4.49 4.49 -16.47
CA LEU A 91 5.37 3.34 -16.52
C LEU A 91 4.56 2.03 -16.46
N VAL A 92 5.13 0.97 -17.06
CA VAL A 92 4.58 -0.39 -17.04
C VAL A 92 5.67 -1.40 -16.72
N PHE A 93 5.28 -2.59 -16.29
CA PHE A 93 6.19 -3.72 -16.07
C PHE A 93 6.28 -4.60 -17.30
N PRO A 94 7.43 -5.26 -17.57
CA PRO A 94 7.61 -6.17 -18.70
C PRO A 94 6.57 -7.28 -18.80
N GLN A 95 6.12 -7.79 -17.65
CA GLN A 95 5.11 -8.85 -17.54
C GLN A 95 3.72 -8.41 -18.04
N CYS A 96 3.48 -7.09 -18.10
CA CYS A 96 2.20 -6.49 -18.48
C CYS A 96 2.41 -5.25 -19.37
N LYS A 97 3.28 -5.37 -20.35
CA LYS A 97 3.78 -4.21 -21.11
C LYS A 97 2.84 -3.66 -22.17
N GLY A 98 1.83 -4.44 -22.60
CA GLY A 98 1.04 -4.07 -23.79
C GLY A 98 1.94 -3.81 -24.99
N ASP A 99 1.77 -2.66 -25.64
CA ASP A 99 2.55 -2.25 -26.82
C ASP A 99 3.87 -1.53 -26.48
N VAL A 100 4.22 -1.36 -25.19
CA VAL A 100 5.47 -0.72 -24.78
C VAL A 100 6.67 -1.65 -25.09
N PRO A 101 7.60 -1.26 -25.97
CA PRO A 101 8.59 -2.20 -26.50
C PRO A 101 9.64 -2.61 -25.45
N ALA A 102 10.07 -1.70 -24.58
CA ALA A 102 11.13 -1.93 -23.60
C ALA A 102 10.84 -1.23 -22.25
N PRO A 103 9.94 -1.78 -21.44
CA PRO A 103 9.68 -1.20 -20.12
C PRO A 103 10.92 -1.20 -19.22
N ALA A 104 11.16 -0.06 -18.56
CA ALA A 104 12.30 0.09 -17.65
C ALA A 104 12.03 -0.51 -16.26
N SER A 105 10.76 -0.56 -15.85
CA SER A 105 10.37 -1.07 -14.52
C SER A 105 10.67 -2.55 -14.35
N ARG A 106 10.88 -2.98 -13.08
CA ARG A 106 11.26 -4.35 -12.72
C ARG A 106 10.41 -4.86 -11.57
N ILE A 107 10.10 -6.16 -11.60
CA ILE A 107 9.53 -6.89 -10.46
C ILE A 107 10.55 -7.95 -10.03
N TRP A 108 11.02 -7.83 -8.80
CA TRP A 108 11.87 -8.82 -8.12
C TRP A 108 11.11 -9.54 -7.01
N ALA A 109 9.89 -9.08 -6.69
CA ALA A 109 9.00 -9.76 -5.78
C ALA A 109 8.77 -11.20 -6.23
N THR A 110 8.70 -12.12 -5.27
CA THR A 110 8.52 -13.55 -5.52
C THR A 110 7.45 -14.14 -4.61
N ASN A 111 6.83 -15.22 -5.09
CA ASN A 111 5.82 -15.94 -4.33
C ASN A 111 6.42 -16.50 -3.04
N HIS A 112 5.67 -16.45 -1.95
CA HIS A 112 6.04 -16.94 -0.62
C HIS A 112 7.31 -16.31 -0.03
N ALA A 113 7.75 -15.15 -0.56
CA ALA A 113 8.91 -14.46 -0.03
C ALA A 113 8.68 -13.98 1.40
N THR A 114 9.72 -14.16 2.20
CA THR A 114 9.87 -13.65 3.56
C THR A 114 10.87 -12.50 3.59
N VAL A 115 10.98 -11.80 4.72
CA VAL A 115 11.97 -10.71 4.87
C VAL A 115 13.40 -11.17 4.56
N SER A 116 13.74 -12.46 4.78
CA SER A 116 15.05 -13.00 4.45
C SER A 116 15.33 -13.02 2.94
N ASP A 117 14.31 -13.20 2.11
CA ASP A 117 14.44 -13.28 0.65
C ASP A 117 14.67 -11.90 0.00
N LEU A 118 14.25 -10.82 0.68
CA LEU A 118 14.40 -9.45 0.18
C LEU A 118 15.87 -9.09 -0.10
N ALA A 119 16.82 -9.60 0.69
CA ALA A 119 18.24 -9.37 0.45
C ALA A 119 18.68 -9.90 -0.92
N THR A 120 18.18 -11.08 -1.32
CA THR A 120 18.43 -11.68 -2.65
C THR A 120 17.78 -10.85 -3.75
N GLN A 121 16.54 -10.40 -3.55
CA GLN A 121 15.84 -9.55 -4.52
C GLN A 121 16.61 -8.24 -4.76
N ILE A 122 17.11 -7.60 -3.70
CA ILE A 122 17.93 -6.37 -3.77
C ILE A 122 19.25 -6.64 -4.49
N ALA A 123 19.91 -7.77 -4.22
CA ALA A 123 21.15 -8.17 -4.89
C ALA A 123 20.92 -8.39 -6.40
N ASN A 124 19.81 -9.01 -6.78
CA ASN A 124 19.44 -9.21 -8.18
C ASN A 124 19.29 -7.87 -8.91
N GLN A 125 18.59 -6.89 -8.30
CA GLN A 125 18.48 -5.54 -8.89
C GLN A 125 19.85 -4.84 -8.96
N ALA A 126 20.69 -4.99 -7.93
CA ALA A 126 22.02 -4.39 -7.93
C ALA A 126 22.89 -4.93 -9.10
N ASN A 127 22.70 -6.20 -9.47
CA ASN A 127 23.38 -6.85 -10.59
C ASN A 127 22.72 -6.53 -11.95
N ASP A 128 21.41 -6.19 -11.98
CA ASP A 128 20.66 -5.82 -13.20
C ASP A 128 20.54 -4.28 -13.35
N GLY A 129 21.66 -3.59 -13.29
CA GLY A 129 21.76 -2.14 -13.54
C GLY A 129 21.63 -1.23 -12.33
N GLY A 130 21.60 -1.78 -11.10
CA GLY A 130 21.69 -1.01 -9.87
C GLY A 130 20.50 -0.09 -9.59
N PHE A 131 20.77 0.98 -8.85
CA PHE A 131 19.78 1.96 -8.39
C PHE A 131 20.17 3.37 -8.84
N ALA A 132 19.17 4.20 -9.16
CA ALA A 132 19.34 5.58 -9.58
C ALA A 132 18.47 6.53 -8.73
N ALA A 133 18.78 7.82 -8.74
CA ALA A 133 18.07 8.82 -7.95
C ALA A 133 16.62 9.07 -8.43
N ASP A 134 16.32 8.69 -9.67
CA ASP A 134 14.98 8.75 -10.28
C ASP A 134 14.25 7.38 -10.27
N ASP A 135 14.76 6.41 -9.51
CA ASP A 135 14.04 5.16 -9.23
C ASP A 135 13.05 5.36 -8.09
N LEU A 136 11.87 4.79 -8.26
CA LEU A 136 10.90 4.58 -7.20
C LEU A 136 10.86 3.09 -6.85
N VAL A 137 11.34 2.75 -5.69
CA VAL A 137 11.28 1.39 -5.14
C VAL A 137 10.00 1.22 -4.35
N THR A 138 9.32 0.08 -4.53
CA THR A 138 8.15 -0.31 -3.72
C THR A 138 8.46 -1.59 -2.97
N VAL A 139 8.10 -1.65 -1.67
CA VAL A 139 8.35 -2.80 -0.80
C VAL A 139 7.08 -3.13 -0.02
N LEU A 140 6.57 -4.36 -0.19
CA LEU A 140 5.54 -4.96 0.66
C LEU A 140 5.91 -6.42 0.88
N ILE A 141 6.20 -6.78 2.13
CA ILE A 141 6.63 -8.11 2.55
C ILE A 141 6.36 -8.29 4.03
N GLY A 142 6.22 -9.54 4.49
CA GLY A 142 6.01 -9.89 5.89
C GLY A 142 4.76 -10.73 6.14
N ALA A 143 3.87 -10.84 5.14
CA ALA A 143 2.69 -11.71 5.25
C ALA A 143 3.11 -13.16 5.52
N ASN A 144 4.06 -13.67 4.76
CA ASN A 144 4.56 -15.04 4.89
C ASN A 144 5.31 -15.26 6.21
N ASP A 145 6.05 -14.25 6.69
CA ASP A 145 6.71 -14.31 8.01
C ASP A 145 5.65 -14.46 9.13
N ILE A 146 4.59 -13.65 9.09
CA ILE A 146 3.52 -13.66 10.10
C ILE A 146 2.77 -14.99 10.08
N VAL A 147 2.36 -15.47 8.89
CA VAL A 147 1.62 -16.73 8.73
C VAL A 147 2.47 -17.92 9.17
N ALA A 148 3.76 -17.94 8.79
CA ALA A 148 4.67 -19.01 9.21
C ALA A 148 4.82 -19.08 10.74
N GLN A 149 5.00 -17.94 11.42
CA GLN A 149 5.06 -17.90 12.87
C GLN A 149 3.71 -18.31 13.51
N PHE A 150 2.60 -17.82 12.99
CA PHE A 150 1.27 -18.17 13.49
C PHE A 150 0.99 -19.67 13.40
N ASN A 151 1.45 -20.35 12.35
CA ASN A 151 1.27 -21.78 12.17
C ASN A 151 2.03 -22.64 13.22
N THR A 152 2.97 -22.05 13.96
CA THR A 152 3.67 -22.73 15.06
C THR A 152 3.00 -22.52 16.42
N TYR A 153 1.97 -21.68 16.48
CA TYR A 153 1.20 -21.46 17.71
C TYR A 153 0.17 -22.61 17.91
N PRO A 154 -0.07 -23.13 19.11
CA PRO A 154 0.51 -22.73 20.41
C PRO A 154 1.78 -23.49 20.81
N ASP A 155 2.35 -24.34 19.94
CA ASP A 155 3.55 -25.15 20.26
C ASP A 155 4.75 -24.25 20.59
N VAL A 156 4.88 -23.11 19.89
CA VAL A 156 5.80 -22.04 20.26
C VAL A 156 5.03 -20.95 21.02
N PRO A 157 5.53 -20.52 22.19
CA PRO A 157 4.88 -19.50 23.00
C PRO A 157 4.72 -18.17 22.23
N GLU A 158 3.57 -17.51 22.37
CA GLU A 158 3.26 -16.25 21.69
C GLU A 158 4.33 -15.18 21.90
N SER A 159 4.89 -15.08 23.11
CA SER A 159 5.96 -14.12 23.42
C SER A 159 7.20 -14.30 22.54
N GLN A 160 7.55 -15.55 22.20
CA GLN A 160 8.65 -15.85 21.29
C GLN A 160 8.31 -15.46 19.85
N LEU A 161 7.07 -15.75 19.40
CA LEU A 161 6.60 -15.39 18.06
C LEU A 161 6.58 -13.86 17.86
N ILE A 162 6.13 -13.11 18.88
CA ILE A 162 6.17 -11.65 18.92
C ILE A 162 7.61 -11.14 18.80
N SER A 163 8.56 -11.71 19.54
CA SER A 163 9.98 -11.34 19.44
C SER A 163 10.52 -11.58 18.04
N ASN A 164 10.32 -12.79 17.51
CA ASN A 164 10.78 -13.17 16.17
C ASN A 164 10.26 -12.21 15.09
N LEU A 165 8.96 -11.86 15.15
CA LEU A 165 8.35 -10.97 14.15
C LEU A 165 8.78 -9.52 14.31
N LYS A 166 9.02 -9.05 15.54
CA LYS A 166 9.60 -7.73 15.77
C LYS A 166 10.99 -7.63 15.16
N ASP A 167 11.82 -8.67 15.32
CA ASP A 167 13.16 -8.75 14.75
C ASP A 167 13.12 -8.83 13.21
N ALA A 168 12.17 -9.57 12.64
CA ALA A 168 11.92 -9.60 11.19
C ALA A 168 11.54 -8.21 10.66
N GLY A 169 10.61 -7.51 11.32
CA GLY A 169 10.25 -6.15 10.97
C GLY A 169 11.43 -5.16 11.05
N ALA A 170 12.26 -5.28 12.09
CA ALA A 170 13.48 -4.46 12.21
C ALA A 170 14.50 -4.78 11.09
N THR A 171 14.62 -6.04 10.70
CA THR A 171 15.46 -6.46 9.56
C THR A 171 14.95 -5.84 8.25
N LEU A 172 13.63 -5.84 8.03
CA LEU A 172 13.02 -5.16 6.88
C LEU A 172 13.37 -3.67 6.87
N ALA A 173 13.30 -2.99 8.03
CA ALA A 173 13.65 -1.57 8.13
C ALA A 173 15.10 -1.30 7.71
N LEU A 174 16.05 -2.14 8.13
CA LEU A 174 17.47 -2.02 7.74
C LEU A 174 17.65 -2.16 6.22
N GLN A 175 16.93 -3.10 5.59
CA GLN A 175 16.98 -3.29 4.13
C GLN A 175 16.38 -2.09 3.39
N VAL A 176 15.27 -1.54 3.87
CA VAL A 176 14.64 -0.32 3.32
C VAL A 176 15.57 0.88 3.45
N ASN A 177 16.22 1.07 4.61
CA ASN A 177 17.19 2.13 4.82
C ASN A 177 18.37 2.01 3.84
N SER A 178 18.88 0.78 3.63
CA SER A 178 19.95 0.52 2.66
C SER A 178 19.56 0.86 1.22
N LEU A 179 18.31 0.59 0.81
CA LEU A 179 17.79 0.98 -0.49
C LEU A 179 17.78 2.51 -0.66
N ALA A 180 17.33 3.23 0.37
CA ALA A 180 17.32 4.70 0.39
C ALA A 180 18.74 5.31 0.37
N GLU A 181 19.70 4.65 1.00
CA GLU A 181 21.12 5.03 0.97
C GLU A 181 21.76 4.83 -0.41
N ARG A 182 21.28 3.86 -1.20
CA ARG A 182 21.69 3.64 -2.60
C ARG A 182 21.16 4.71 -3.56
N GLY A 183 20.37 5.66 -3.08
CA GLY A 183 19.88 6.82 -3.83
C GLY A 183 18.44 6.71 -4.32
N ALA A 184 17.82 5.55 -4.26
CA ALA A 184 16.42 5.37 -4.67
C ALA A 184 15.44 6.06 -3.70
N LYS A 185 14.26 6.41 -4.20
CA LYS A 185 13.10 6.76 -3.38
C LYS A 185 12.34 5.48 -3.05
N VAL A 186 11.98 5.26 -1.79
CA VAL A 186 11.40 4.00 -1.34
C VAL A 186 10.01 4.21 -0.77
N LEU A 187 9.02 3.52 -1.31
CA LEU A 187 7.71 3.35 -0.69
C LEU A 187 7.69 1.98 0.01
N VAL A 188 7.55 1.98 1.32
CA VAL A 188 7.39 0.76 2.10
C VAL A 188 6.00 0.74 2.75
N SER A 189 5.31 -0.40 2.64
CA SER A 189 4.00 -0.60 3.27
C SER A 189 4.12 -1.42 4.55
N THR A 190 3.32 -1.07 5.57
CA THR A 190 3.02 -2.00 6.67
C THR A 190 2.24 -3.19 6.14
N THR A 191 2.35 -4.35 6.80
CA THR A 191 1.49 -5.51 6.52
C THR A 191 0.08 -5.29 7.06
N PRO A 192 -0.94 -5.93 6.47
CA PRO A 192 -2.28 -5.98 7.06
C PRO A 192 -2.28 -6.49 8.51
N ASP A 193 -3.30 -6.11 9.28
CA ASP A 193 -3.66 -6.82 10.50
C ASP A 193 -4.39 -8.13 10.12
N PHE A 194 -3.64 -9.24 10.07
CA PHE A 194 -4.19 -10.55 9.68
C PHE A 194 -5.20 -11.12 10.68
N GLY A 195 -5.29 -10.57 11.89
CA GLY A 195 -6.40 -10.89 12.78
C GLY A 195 -7.76 -10.39 12.30
N ARG A 196 -7.78 -9.52 11.28
CA ARG A 196 -8.97 -9.01 10.58
C ARG A 196 -9.17 -9.61 9.19
N ALA A 197 -8.18 -10.34 8.70
CA ALA A 197 -8.26 -11.03 7.41
C ALA A 197 -9.05 -12.34 7.53
N PRO A 198 -9.56 -12.90 6.41
CA PRO A 198 -10.33 -14.15 6.45
C PRO A 198 -9.59 -15.32 7.09
N ILE A 199 -8.25 -15.36 7.02
CA ILE A 199 -7.42 -16.39 7.69
C ILE A 199 -7.73 -16.50 9.20
N ALA A 200 -8.09 -15.41 9.84
CA ALA A 200 -8.40 -15.39 11.27
C ALA A 200 -9.69 -16.10 11.64
N GLY A 201 -10.61 -16.29 10.68
CA GLY A 201 -11.89 -16.96 10.85
C GLY A 201 -12.08 -18.17 9.93
N ASP A 202 -11.13 -18.45 9.05
CA ASP A 202 -11.26 -19.47 8.01
C ASP A 202 -11.06 -20.87 8.59
N ARG A 203 -12.18 -21.57 8.79
CA ARG A 203 -12.20 -23.00 9.16
C ARG A 203 -11.98 -23.91 7.95
N SER A 204 -12.06 -23.40 6.73
CA SER A 204 -11.96 -24.22 5.50
C SER A 204 -10.51 -24.58 5.16
N SER A 205 -9.53 -23.84 5.67
CA SER A 205 -8.10 -24.11 5.48
C SER A 205 -7.57 -25.31 6.26
N GLY A 206 -8.43 -26.01 7.03
CA GLY A 206 -8.03 -27.11 7.89
C GLY A 206 -7.24 -26.67 9.13
N SER A 207 -7.01 -25.37 9.31
CA SER A 207 -6.40 -24.83 10.52
C SER A 207 -7.38 -24.96 11.68
N THR A 208 -6.99 -25.71 12.70
CA THR A 208 -7.72 -25.80 13.96
C THR A 208 -7.47 -24.58 14.85
N ASN A 209 -6.54 -23.74 14.46
CA ASN A 209 -6.07 -22.60 15.26
C ASN A 209 -6.73 -21.29 14.83
N ILE A 210 -8.00 -21.09 15.26
CA ILE A 210 -8.71 -19.84 15.06
C ILE A 210 -8.38 -18.92 16.21
N ASN A 211 -7.42 -18.02 15.98
CA ASN A 211 -7.01 -17.09 17.02
C ASN A 211 -6.73 -15.69 16.47
N PRO A 212 -7.80 -14.93 16.11
CA PRO A 212 -7.66 -13.58 15.54
C PRO A 212 -6.86 -12.64 16.44
N GLY A 213 -6.99 -12.78 17.77
CA GLY A 213 -6.26 -11.96 18.73
C GLY A 213 -4.75 -12.19 18.68
N VAL A 214 -4.30 -13.41 18.49
CA VAL A 214 -2.87 -13.73 18.30
C VAL A 214 -2.37 -13.14 16.98
N LEU A 215 -3.08 -13.38 15.87
CA LEU A 215 -2.71 -12.81 14.56
C LEU A 215 -2.61 -11.29 14.58
N THR A 216 -3.54 -10.59 15.25
CA THR A 216 -3.46 -9.13 15.42
C THR A 216 -2.18 -8.73 16.16
N ARG A 217 -1.82 -9.41 17.26
CA ARG A 217 -0.61 -9.06 18.00
C ARG A 217 0.67 -9.41 17.24
N LEU A 218 0.67 -10.48 16.47
CA LEU A 218 1.79 -10.87 15.61
C LEU A 218 1.99 -9.84 14.47
N SER A 219 0.91 -9.44 13.78
CA SER A 219 0.96 -8.39 12.75
C SER A 219 1.45 -7.06 13.34
N ALA A 220 0.94 -6.69 14.52
CA ALA A 220 1.37 -5.47 15.21
C ALA A 220 2.85 -5.53 15.62
N ALA A 221 3.37 -6.68 16.06
CA ALA A 221 4.78 -6.85 16.42
C ALA A 221 5.70 -6.67 15.20
N PHE A 222 5.36 -7.27 14.06
CA PHE A 222 6.09 -7.08 12.81
C PHE A 222 6.12 -5.61 12.39
N ASN A 223 4.96 -4.96 12.32
CA ASN A 223 4.85 -3.55 11.95
C ASN A 223 5.59 -2.64 12.95
N ALA A 224 5.55 -2.94 14.26
CA ALA A 224 6.30 -2.19 15.26
C ALA A 224 7.83 -2.29 15.06
N GLY A 225 8.33 -3.49 14.69
CA GLY A 225 9.74 -3.67 14.32
C GLY A 225 10.13 -2.82 13.11
N LEU A 226 9.32 -2.85 12.04
CA LEU A 226 9.51 -2.02 10.85
C LEU A 226 9.54 -0.53 11.22
N LEU A 227 8.50 -0.04 11.87
CA LEU A 227 8.33 1.38 12.17
C LEU A 227 9.43 1.93 13.07
N SER A 228 9.91 1.13 14.05
CA SER A 228 10.96 1.57 14.97
C SER A 228 12.35 1.60 14.34
N GLY A 229 12.58 0.84 13.27
CA GLY A 229 13.89 0.73 12.60
C GLY A 229 14.06 1.61 11.37
N LEU A 230 12.97 2.19 10.83
CA LEU A 230 13.05 3.06 9.65
C LEU A 230 13.74 4.39 9.96
N ASN A 231 14.61 4.82 9.04
CA ASN A 231 15.14 6.18 9.05
C ASN A 231 14.01 7.19 8.79
N ASN A 232 13.95 8.22 9.64
CA ASN A 232 12.94 9.27 9.53
C ASN A 232 13.35 10.36 8.51
N ASP A 233 13.71 9.95 7.28
CA ASP A 233 13.95 10.87 6.16
C ASP A 233 12.82 10.74 5.14
N GLY A 234 11.77 11.54 5.34
CA GLY A 234 10.61 11.55 4.47
C GLY A 234 10.90 11.94 3.01
N ARG A 235 12.10 12.49 2.72
CA ARG A 235 12.55 12.78 1.34
C ARG A 235 13.03 11.53 0.61
N LYS A 236 13.28 10.44 1.32
CA LYS A 236 13.79 9.18 0.78
C LYS A 236 12.85 8.01 0.99
N ILE A 237 12.13 7.98 2.13
CA ILE A 237 11.27 6.87 2.53
C ILE A 237 9.85 7.37 2.74
N GLY A 238 8.94 6.89 1.94
CA GLY A 238 7.50 7.08 2.06
C GLY A 238 6.86 5.86 2.73
N LEU A 239 6.25 6.05 3.90
CA LEU A 239 5.58 4.99 4.64
C LEU A 239 4.10 4.93 4.26
N VAL A 240 3.63 3.77 3.81
CA VAL A 240 2.22 3.46 3.50
C VAL A 240 1.63 2.66 4.66
N LEU A 241 0.72 3.25 5.41
CA LEU A 241 0.09 2.64 6.59
C LEU A 241 -1.15 1.82 6.17
N LEU A 242 -0.91 0.64 5.59
CA LEU A 242 -1.97 -0.25 5.13
C LEU A 242 -2.81 -0.79 6.30
N ASP A 243 -2.16 -1.18 7.41
CA ASP A 243 -2.84 -1.68 8.60
C ASP A 243 -3.81 -0.67 9.21
N ASP A 244 -3.41 0.61 9.29
CA ASP A 244 -4.27 1.68 9.79
C ASP A 244 -5.43 1.97 8.83
N TYR A 245 -5.18 1.94 7.52
CA TYR A 245 -6.24 2.06 6.53
C TYR A 245 -7.28 0.94 6.69
N LEU A 246 -6.85 -0.31 6.80
CA LEU A 246 -7.76 -1.45 6.96
C LEU A 246 -8.56 -1.40 8.26
N LYS A 247 -7.95 -0.93 9.36
CA LYS A 247 -8.69 -0.63 10.61
C LYS A 247 -9.79 0.41 10.39
N SER A 248 -9.51 1.46 9.60
CA SER A 248 -10.50 2.50 9.28
C SER A 248 -11.63 1.97 8.39
N VAL A 249 -11.34 1.06 7.47
CA VAL A 249 -12.31 0.36 6.63
C VAL A 249 -13.29 -0.45 7.49
N ASP A 250 -12.78 -1.25 8.43
CA ASP A 250 -13.61 -2.04 9.34
C ASP A 250 -14.48 -1.16 10.24
N ALA A 251 -13.92 -0.07 10.76
CA ALA A 251 -14.68 0.88 11.58
C ALA A 251 -15.82 1.53 10.77
N SER A 252 -15.54 1.93 9.53
CA SER A 252 -16.54 2.51 8.60
C SER A 252 -17.65 1.50 8.28
N ARG A 253 -17.29 0.24 8.00
CA ARG A 253 -18.26 -0.83 7.75
C ARG A 253 -19.14 -1.09 8.97
N SER A 254 -18.56 -1.15 10.17
CA SER A 254 -19.30 -1.34 11.42
C SER A 254 -20.30 -0.22 11.68
N ALA A 255 -20.04 0.98 11.16
CA ALA A 255 -20.95 2.12 11.18
C ALA A 255 -21.97 2.13 10.02
N GLY A 256 -22.02 1.08 9.21
CA GLY A 256 -22.94 0.95 8.08
C GLY A 256 -22.52 1.64 6.79
N GLY A 257 -21.22 1.98 6.65
CA GLY A 257 -20.64 2.63 5.47
C GLY A 257 -19.32 2.00 5.02
N GLY A 258 -18.58 2.74 4.18
CA GLY A 258 -17.26 2.36 3.72
C GLY A 258 -17.22 1.81 2.28
N PRO A 259 -16.02 1.63 1.70
CA PRO A 259 -15.84 1.26 0.31
C PRO A 259 -16.10 -0.23 0.02
N PHE A 260 -16.14 -1.07 1.07
CA PHE A 260 -16.30 -2.52 0.92
C PHE A 260 -17.56 -3.03 1.59
N VAL A 261 -18.29 -3.88 0.88
CA VAL A 261 -19.50 -4.57 1.40
C VAL A 261 -19.14 -5.84 2.18
N ASN A 262 -17.94 -6.39 1.95
CA ASN A 262 -17.41 -7.54 2.70
C ASN A 262 -15.92 -7.35 3.01
N THR A 263 -15.55 -7.50 4.29
CA THR A 263 -14.18 -7.35 4.80
C THR A 263 -13.70 -8.59 5.57
N THR A 264 -14.50 -9.66 5.60
CA THR A 264 -14.25 -10.84 6.44
C THR A 264 -14.16 -12.16 5.68
N LEU A 265 -14.53 -12.16 4.40
CA LEU A 265 -14.49 -13.35 3.52
C LEU A 265 -13.63 -13.08 2.29
N GLY A 266 -13.02 -14.12 1.74
CA GLY A 266 -12.39 -14.12 0.44
C GLY A 266 -13.41 -14.16 -0.70
N ALA A 267 -13.19 -13.37 -1.75
CA ALA A 267 -14.08 -13.30 -2.90
C ALA A 267 -13.97 -14.52 -3.83
N CYS A 268 -12.84 -15.19 -3.85
CA CYS A 268 -12.54 -16.30 -4.75
C CYS A 268 -13.18 -17.62 -4.26
N LEU A 269 -13.59 -18.47 -5.20
CA LEU A 269 -13.94 -19.85 -4.88
C LEU A 269 -12.71 -20.60 -4.32
N ALA A 270 -12.93 -21.49 -3.36
CA ALA A 270 -11.87 -22.32 -2.78
C ALA A 270 -11.19 -23.23 -3.84
N THR A 271 -11.87 -23.52 -4.96
CA THR A 271 -11.34 -24.30 -6.09
C THR A 271 -10.55 -23.47 -7.09
N ALA A 272 -10.50 -22.15 -6.94
CA ALA A 272 -9.84 -21.22 -7.85
C ALA A 272 -9.23 -20.03 -7.07
N LEU A 273 -8.32 -20.32 -6.16
CA LEU A 273 -7.62 -19.30 -5.37
C LEU A 273 -6.58 -18.53 -6.23
N PRO A 274 -6.18 -17.31 -5.86
CA PRO A 274 -5.10 -16.61 -6.55
C PRO A 274 -3.83 -17.47 -6.67
N PRO A 275 -3.12 -17.41 -7.82
CA PRO A 275 -3.35 -16.51 -8.94
C PRO A 275 -4.41 -16.96 -9.96
N ALA A 276 -5.03 -18.14 -9.79
CA ALA A 276 -6.04 -18.67 -10.72
C ALA A 276 -7.42 -17.99 -10.58
N CYS A 277 -7.66 -17.23 -9.52
CA CYS A 277 -8.93 -16.54 -9.28
C CYS A 277 -9.19 -15.45 -10.33
N THR A 278 -10.39 -15.47 -10.89
CA THR A 278 -10.84 -14.51 -11.89
C THR A 278 -12.21 -13.93 -11.54
N THR A 279 -12.62 -12.92 -12.26
CA THR A 279 -13.99 -12.37 -12.19
C THR A 279 -15.08 -13.40 -12.50
N LEU A 280 -14.73 -14.57 -13.05
CA LEU A 280 -15.64 -15.68 -13.37
C LEU A 280 -15.63 -16.79 -12.30
N THR A 281 -14.72 -16.75 -11.34
CA THR A 281 -14.53 -17.77 -10.29
C THR A 281 -14.73 -17.19 -8.90
N LEU A 282 -15.80 -16.41 -8.73
CA LEU A 282 -16.15 -15.77 -7.47
C LEU A 282 -17.11 -16.64 -6.65
N GLY A 283 -16.95 -16.59 -5.34
CA GLY A 283 -17.78 -17.27 -4.36
C GLY A 283 -19.04 -16.47 -3.99
N THR A 284 -19.56 -16.77 -2.81
CA THR A 284 -20.71 -16.08 -2.22
C THR A 284 -20.46 -15.79 -0.74
N ASP A 285 -21.26 -14.93 -0.14
CA ASP A 285 -21.22 -14.62 1.29
C ASP A 285 -21.98 -15.63 2.18
N ALA A 286 -22.38 -16.78 1.63
CA ALA A 286 -23.10 -17.82 2.38
C ALA A 286 -22.36 -18.29 3.66
N ALA A 287 -21.03 -18.18 3.67
CA ALA A 287 -20.18 -18.55 4.81
C ALA A 287 -20.00 -17.42 5.85
N ALA A 288 -20.62 -16.26 5.65
CA ALA A 288 -20.53 -15.16 6.63
C ALA A 288 -21.15 -15.56 7.99
N ILE A 289 -20.62 -14.98 9.07
CA ILE A 289 -21.13 -15.22 10.44
C ILE A 289 -21.58 -13.88 11.03
N PRO A 290 -22.88 -13.71 11.34
CA PRO A 290 -24.01 -14.65 11.06
C PRO A 290 -24.27 -14.78 9.56
N PRO A 291 -24.84 -15.92 9.11
CA PRO A 291 -25.22 -16.08 7.69
C PRO A 291 -26.21 -14.99 7.25
N PRO A 292 -26.06 -14.44 6.04
CA PRO A 292 -26.99 -13.44 5.54
C PRO A 292 -28.36 -14.05 5.21
N THR A 293 -29.41 -13.25 5.33
CA THR A 293 -30.77 -13.66 4.94
C THR A 293 -30.90 -13.88 3.44
N VAL A 294 -30.10 -13.14 2.64
CA VAL A 294 -29.98 -13.26 1.19
C VAL A 294 -28.51 -13.40 0.87
N VAL A 295 -28.16 -14.52 0.24
CA VAL A 295 -26.77 -14.80 -0.20
C VAL A 295 -26.46 -13.93 -1.42
N SER A 296 -25.35 -13.21 -1.35
CA SER A 296 -24.86 -12.36 -2.43
C SER A 296 -23.62 -12.98 -3.09
N THR A 297 -23.50 -12.83 -4.41
CA THR A 297 -22.27 -13.19 -5.12
C THR A 297 -21.15 -12.23 -4.74
N ALA A 298 -19.97 -12.75 -4.52
CA ALA A 298 -18.78 -11.98 -4.25
C ALA A 298 -18.44 -11.05 -5.43
N ASN A 299 -17.75 -9.96 -5.13
CA ASN A 299 -17.32 -8.99 -6.12
C ASN A 299 -15.88 -8.58 -5.82
N GLY A 300 -14.99 -8.73 -6.82
CA GLY A 300 -13.56 -8.43 -6.67
C GLY A 300 -13.24 -6.95 -6.43
N VAL A 301 -14.18 -6.03 -6.62
CA VAL A 301 -13.99 -4.60 -6.36
C VAL A 301 -14.52 -4.19 -5.00
N THR A 302 -15.69 -4.73 -4.61
CA THR A 302 -16.38 -4.33 -3.37
C THR A 302 -16.14 -5.28 -2.19
N TRP A 303 -15.46 -6.39 -2.38
CA TRP A 303 -14.93 -7.22 -1.32
C TRP A 303 -13.47 -6.86 -1.09
N LEU A 304 -13.02 -6.86 0.16
CA LEU A 304 -11.65 -6.43 0.51
C LEU A 304 -10.61 -7.50 0.17
N TRP A 305 -10.94 -8.77 0.38
CA TRP A 305 -10.03 -9.90 0.23
C TRP A 305 -10.37 -10.75 -0.98
N ALA A 306 -9.35 -11.27 -1.66
CA ALA A 306 -9.50 -12.27 -2.71
C ALA A 306 -9.63 -13.67 -2.11
N ASP A 307 -8.80 -13.98 -1.11
CA ASP A 307 -8.77 -15.24 -0.36
C ASP A 307 -8.52 -15.01 1.14
N SER A 308 -7.82 -15.93 1.80
CA SER A 308 -7.53 -15.85 3.23
C SER A 308 -6.60 -14.69 3.63
N ILE A 309 -5.68 -14.27 2.76
CA ILE A 309 -4.64 -13.27 3.06
C ILE A 309 -4.41 -12.23 1.97
N HIS A 310 -4.82 -12.51 0.72
CA HIS A 310 -4.55 -11.62 -0.40
C HIS A 310 -5.67 -10.61 -0.61
N LEU A 311 -5.30 -9.37 -0.89
CA LEU A 311 -6.24 -8.32 -1.21
C LEU A 311 -6.92 -8.59 -2.56
N SER A 312 -8.22 -8.33 -2.64
CA SER A 312 -8.96 -8.34 -3.90
C SER A 312 -8.52 -7.20 -4.82
N ALA A 313 -9.06 -7.12 -6.01
CA ALA A 313 -8.82 -6.00 -6.93
C ALA A 313 -9.16 -4.64 -6.30
N GLY A 314 -10.25 -4.55 -5.52
CA GLY A 314 -10.61 -3.35 -4.76
C GLY A 314 -9.63 -3.03 -3.64
N GLY A 315 -9.17 -4.06 -2.90
CA GLY A 315 -8.14 -3.91 -1.87
C GLY A 315 -6.80 -3.46 -2.46
N GLN A 316 -6.38 -4.05 -3.57
CA GLN A 316 -5.18 -3.66 -4.32
C GLN A 316 -5.26 -2.22 -4.85
N SER A 317 -6.43 -1.81 -5.37
CA SER A 317 -6.67 -0.43 -5.81
C SER A 317 -6.57 0.58 -4.66
N SER A 318 -7.08 0.22 -3.47
CA SER A 318 -6.98 1.04 -2.28
C SER A 318 -5.52 1.21 -1.83
N LEU A 319 -4.76 0.12 -1.77
CA LEU A 319 -3.33 0.16 -1.45
C LEU A 319 -2.55 0.99 -2.49
N GLY A 320 -2.83 0.81 -3.78
CA GLY A 320 -2.25 1.61 -4.85
C GLY A 320 -2.52 3.11 -4.67
N SER A 321 -3.75 3.48 -4.31
CA SER A 321 -4.14 4.87 -4.05
C SER A 321 -3.42 5.47 -2.84
N LEU A 322 -3.26 4.72 -1.75
CA LEU A 322 -2.47 5.13 -0.59
C LEU A 322 -1.00 5.36 -0.98
N ALA A 323 -0.41 4.42 -1.70
CA ALA A 323 0.97 4.50 -2.15
C ALA A 323 1.21 5.70 -3.09
N ILE A 324 0.33 5.93 -4.06
CA ILE A 324 0.37 7.09 -4.96
C ILE A 324 0.25 8.40 -4.16
N THR A 325 -0.70 8.47 -3.22
CA THR A 325 -0.87 9.65 -2.35
C THR A 325 0.41 9.91 -1.56
N ARG A 326 1.03 8.86 -1.06
CA ARG A 326 2.29 8.97 -0.31
C ARG A 326 3.44 9.42 -1.19
N ALA A 327 3.58 8.86 -2.40
CA ALA A 327 4.62 9.24 -3.34
C ALA A 327 4.52 10.71 -3.78
N ARG A 328 3.30 11.25 -3.94
CA ARG A 328 3.06 12.62 -4.39
C ARG A 328 3.15 13.66 -3.27
N ASN A 329 2.73 13.30 -2.06
CA ASN A 329 2.66 14.23 -0.92
C ASN A 329 3.87 14.13 0.00
N ASN A 330 4.69 13.12 -0.17
CA ASN A 330 5.99 13.06 0.48
C ASN A 330 6.96 13.93 -0.31
N PRO A 331 7.83 14.71 0.31
CA PRO A 331 8.77 15.55 -0.44
C PRO A 331 9.92 14.70 -1.02
N PHE A 332 9.57 13.75 -1.91
CA PHE A 332 10.56 13.07 -2.72
C PHE A 332 11.23 14.04 -3.67
#